data_7ac22ae8a7e3cbcff1e9dbc3b4a641ca
#
_entry.id   7ac22ae8a7e3cbcff1e9dbc3b4a641ca
#
_cell.length_a   1.000
_cell.length_b   1.000
_cell.length_c   1.000
_cell.angle_alpha   90.00
_cell.angle_beta   90.00
_cell.angle_gamma   90.00
#
_symmetry.space_group_name_H-M   'P 1'
#
loop_
_entity.id
_entity.type
_entity.pdbx_description
1 polymer ?
#
loop_
_entity_poly.entity_id
_entity_poly.type
_entity_poly.pdbx_seq_one_letter_code
_entity_poly.pdbx_strand_id
1 'polypeptide(L)'
;MLLFLNILKLNATIDKKIYVNFDFNIKGLIGNELFKKKINESFFHELIDKKICSQNNYWQYIFYECNSNLEINKFPSIKFYHKEMNVTFEFNYNELFQKYNDKYYFMITFYMKLSDKWTFGFLFLEKYKTVINFDRRIIGFYISSLKKVDFG
;
A
#
# COMPACT_ATOMS: atom_id res chain seq x y z
N MET A 1 2.82 8.64 11.72
CA MET A 1 2.72 9.58 10.58
C MET A 1 1.27 9.69 10.14
N LEU A 2 0.80 10.88 9.84
CA LEU A 2 -0.58 11.16 9.42
C LEU A 2 -0.64 11.40 7.92
N LEU A 3 -1.43 10.60 7.19
CA LEU A 3 -1.56 10.67 5.74
C LEU A 3 -3.02 10.70 5.31
N PHE A 4 -3.26 11.17 4.09
CA PHE A 4 -4.53 11.05 3.38
C PHE A 4 -4.34 10.08 2.22
N LEU A 5 -5.26 9.16 2.05
CA LEU A 5 -5.23 8.19 0.96
C LEU A 5 -6.03 8.71 -0.23
N ASN A 6 -5.41 8.76 -1.41
CA ASN A 6 -6.07 9.09 -2.66
C ASN A 6 -5.86 7.96 -3.69
N ILE A 7 -6.96 7.51 -4.31
CA ILE A 7 -6.94 6.48 -5.34
C ILE A 7 -7.66 7.04 -6.57
N LEU A 8 -6.91 7.66 -7.46
CA LEU A 8 -7.41 8.51 -8.54
C LEU A 8 -8.37 7.84 -9.53
N LYS A 9 -8.28 6.53 -9.76
CA LYS A 9 -9.16 5.82 -10.71
C LYS A 9 -10.42 5.20 -10.09
N LEU A 10 -10.49 5.12 -8.76
CA LEU A 10 -11.62 4.51 -8.07
C LEU A 10 -12.68 5.53 -7.66
N ASN A 11 -12.61 6.79 -8.12
CA ASN A 11 -13.46 7.91 -7.70
C ASN A 11 -13.65 7.99 -6.17
N ALA A 12 -12.69 7.48 -5.43
CA ALA A 12 -12.74 7.36 -3.98
C ALA A 12 -11.55 8.08 -3.37
N THR A 13 -11.68 9.38 -3.22
CA THR A 13 -10.86 10.10 -2.24
C THR A 13 -11.33 9.64 -0.87
N ILE A 14 -10.52 8.83 -0.19
CA ILE A 14 -10.74 8.56 1.22
C ILE A 14 -10.15 9.77 1.95
N ASP A 15 -10.93 10.79 2.10
CA ASP A 15 -10.55 12.05 2.79
C ASP A 15 -10.53 11.84 4.33
N LYS A 16 -10.01 10.71 4.75
CA LYS A 16 -9.89 10.33 6.15
C LYS A 16 -8.43 10.34 6.56
N LYS A 17 -8.15 10.98 7.69
CA LYS A 17 -6.84 10.88 8.36
C LYS A 17 -6.53 9.41 8.63
N ILE A 18 -5.39 8.94 8.14
CA ILE A 18 -4.90 7.59 8.40
C ILE A 18 -3.63 7.63 9.24
N TYR A 19 -3.56 6.75 10.22
CA TYR A 19 -2.35 6.53 11.00
C TYR A 19 -1.50 5.47 10.33
N VAL A 20 -0.21 5.74 10.18
CA VAL A 20 0.73 4.82 9.57
C VAL A 20 1.80 4.43 10.58
N ASN A 21 1.96 3.12 10.78
CA ASN A 21 3.08 2.52 11.46
C ASN A 21 4.15 2.11 10.43
N PHE A 22 5.39 2.02 10.85
CA PHE A 22 6.47 1.44 10.05
C PHE A 22 6.92 0.11 10.69
N ASP A 23 7.04 -0.94 9.86
CA ASP A 23 7.56 -2.23 10.30
C ASP A 23 8.50 -2.81 9.25
N PHE A 24 9.77 -2.90 9.58
CA PHE A 24 10.83 -3.38 8.67
C PHE A 24 10.76 -4.88 8.40
N ASN A 25 10.01 -5.65 9.20
CA ASN A 25 9.84 -7.09 9.01
C ASN A 25 8.78 -7.44 7.96
N ILE A 26 8.01 -6.45 7.52
CA ILE A 26 6.96 -6.64 6.53
C ILE A 26 7.49 -6.26 5.16
N LYS A 27 7.38 -7.17 4.18
CA LYS A 27 7.87 -6.93 2.82
C LYS A 27 7.04 -5.86 2.08
N GLY A 28 5.71 -5.97 2.12
CA GLY A 28 4.76 -5.09 1.46
C GLY A 28 4.20 -4.00 2.37
N LEU A 29 2.92 -3.74 2.23
CA LEU A 29 2.14 -2.86 3.08
C LEU A 29 1.02 -3.66 3.76
N ILE A 30 0.52 -3.17 4.89
CA ILE A 30 -0.75 -3.68 5.46
C ILE A 30 -1.77 -2.56 5.38
N GLY A 31 -2.83 -2.80 4.63
CA GLY A 31 -3.93 -1.87 4.45
C GLY A 31 -4.96 -1.96 5.57
N ASN A 32 -5.71 -0.88 5.77
CA ASN A 32 -6.83 -0.88 6.70
C ASN A 32 -8.10 -1.51 6.09
N GLU A 33 -9.09 -1.78 6.92
CA GLU A 33 -10.33 -2.44 6.51
C GLU A 33 -11.15 -1.63 5.51
N LEU A 34 -11.18 -0.30 5.65
CA LEU A 34 -11.89 0.55 4.69
C LEU A 34 -11.29 0.45 3.28
N PHE A 35 -9.97 0.42 3.18
CA PHE A 35 -9.28 0.24 1.90
C PHE A 35 -9.53 -1.16 1.35
N LYS A 36 -9.45 -2.20 2.18
CA LYS A 36 -9.74 -3.58 1.79
C LYS A 36 -11.12 -3.70 1.15
N LYS A 37 -12.15 -3.16 1.81
CA LYS A 37 -13.51 -3.17 1.27
C LYS A 37 -13.57 -2.49 -0.10
N LYS A 38 -13.01 -1.29 -0.21
CA LYS A 38 -13.03 -0.53 -1.46
C LYS A 38 -12.27 -1.20 -2.60
N ILE A 39 -11.07 -1.73 -2.34
CA ILE A 39 -10.28 -2.38 -3.38
C ILE A 39 -10.90 -3.71 -3.81
N ASN A 40 -11.53 -4.42 -2.89
CA ASN A 40 -12.26 -5.63 -3.22
C ASN A 40 -13.45 -5.31 -4.16
N GLU A 41 -14.28 -4.36 -3.79
CA GLU A 41 -15.46 -3.95 -4.58
C GLU A 41 -15.08 -3.41 -5.96
N SER A 42 -14.00 -2.64 -6.05
CA SER A 42 -13.67 -1.89 -7.27
C SER A 42 -12.72 -2.62 -8.22
N PHE A 43 -12.02 -3.65 -7.74
CA PHE A 43 -11.01 -4.33 -8.54
C PHE A 43 -11.06 -5.85 -8.40
N PHE A 44 -10.97 -6.39 -7.18
CA PHE A 44 -10.80 -7.84 -7.02
C PHE A 44 -12.09 -8.64 -7.17
N HIS A 45 -13.25 -8.09 -6.84
CA HIS A 45 -14.52 -8.83 -6.87
C HIS A 45 -14.77 -9.49 -8.23
N GLU A 46 -14.76 -8.70 -9.30
CA GLU A 46 -14.95 -9.21 -10.66
C GLU A 46 -13.88 -10.21 -11.11
N LEU A 47 -12.62 -10.00 -10.68
CA LEU A 47 -11.50 -10.89 -11.00
C LEU A 47 -11.58 -12.22 -10.23
N ILE A 48 -12.14 -12.21 -9.03
CA ILE A 48 -12.40 -13.41 -8.24
C ILE A 48 -13.53 -14.22 -8.88
N ASP A 49 -14.62 -13.58 -9.28
CA ASP A 49 -15.73 -14.22 -9.98
C ASP A 49 -15.27 -14.89 -11.28
N LYS A 50 -14.37 -14.23 -12.01
CA LYS A 50 -13.74 -14.77 -13.23
C LYS A 50 -12.62 -15.80 -12.96
N LYS A 51 -12.33 -16.14 -11.71
CA LYS A 51 -11.24 -17.03 -11.31
C LYS A 51 -9.84 -16.59 -11.79
N ILE A 52 -9.66 -15.31 -12.06
CA ILE A 52 -8.36 -14.69 -12.38
C ILE A 52 -7.57 -14.44 -11.10
N CYS A 53 -8.25 -13.99 -10.05
CA CYS A 53 -7.67 -13.77 -8.73
C CYS A 53 -8.38 -14.62 -7.66
N SER A 54 -7.72 -14.81 -6.54
CA SER A 54 -8.28 -15.41 -5.34
C SER A 54 -7.87 -14.61 -4.10
N GLN A 55 -8.77 -14.57 -3.13
CA GLN A 55 -8.48 -14.07 -1.79
C GLN A 55 -8.11 -15.24 -0.92
N ASN A 56 -6.96 -15.22 -0.29
CA ASN A 56 -6.42 -16.27 0.54
C ASN A 56 -6.08 -15.74 1.93
N ASN A 57 -6.01 -16.67 2.89
CA ASN A 57 -5.66 -16.36 4.26
C ASN A 57 -4.38 -17.11 4.64
N TYR A 58 -3.47 -16.42 5.31
CA TYR A 58 -2.29 -17.04 5.91
C TYR A 58 -2.03 -16.41 7.29
N TRP A 59 -2.07 -17.24 8.34
CA TRP A 59 -2.01 -16.79 9.73
C TRP A 59 -3.12 -15.77 10.03
N GLN A 60 -2.72 -14.54 10.35
CA GLN A 60 -3.62 -13.43 10.66
C GLN A 60 -3.83 -12.49 9.47
N TYR A 61 -3.32 -12.82 8.29
CA TYR A 61 -3.34 -11.95 7.12
C TYR A 61 -4.25 -12.50 6.02
N ILE A 62 -4.90 -11.56 5.34
CA ILE A 62 -5.62 -11.78 4.08
C ILE A 62 -4.77 -11.19 2.97
N PHE A 63 -4.61 -11.92 1.88
CA PHE A 63 -3.86 -11.45 0.70
C PHE A 63 -4.58 -11.87 -0.58
N TYR A 64 -4.24 -11.20 -1.68
CA TYR A 64 -4.75 -11.52 -3.01
C TYR A 64 -3.62 -12.10 -3.86
N GLU A 65 -3.91 -13.21 -4.53
CA GLU A 65 -3.07 -13.76 -5.59
C GLU A 65 -3.85 -13.87 -6.89
N CYS A 66 -3.19 -13.65 -8.00
CA CYS A 66 -3.79 -13.70 -9.33
C CYS A 66 -2.93 -14.53 -10.26
N ASN A 67 -3.54 -15.13 -11.28
CA ASN A 67 -2.80 -15.86 -12.32
C ASN A 67 -2.10 -14.89 -13.30
N SER A 68 -1.30 -15.41 -14.20
CA SER A 68 -0.52 -14.63 -15.18
C SER A 68 -1.37 -13.87 -16.20
N ASN A 69 -2.67 -14.15 -16.29
CA ASN A 69 -3.59 -13.47 -17.19
C ASN A 69 -4.05 -12.10 -16.65
N LEU A 70 -3.67 -11.75 -15.41
CA LEU A 70 -3.98 -10.45 -14.85
C LEU A 70 -3.25 -9.34 -15.62
N GLU A 71 -4.02 -8.40 -16.14
CA GLU A 71 -3.51 -7.16 -16.73
C GLU A 71 -3.20 -6.15 -15.62
N ILE A 72 -2.04 -6.31 -14.95
CA ILE A 72 -1.67 -5.46 -13.79
C ILE A 72 -1.62 -3.97 -14.12
N ASN A 73 -1.35 -3.61 -15.38
CA ASN A 73 -1.29 -2.21 -15.82
C ASN A 73 -2.66 -1.49 -15.78
N LYS A 74 -3.75 -2.24 -15.66
CA LYS A 74 -5.10 -1.67 -15.42
C LYS A 74 -5.31 -1.26 -13.98
N PHE A 75 -4.47 -1.73 -13.05
CA PHE A 75 -4.57 -1.36 -11.65
C PHE A 75 -4.18 0.10 -11.44
N PRO A 76 -4.98 0.88 -10.70
CA PRO A 76 -4.68 2.29 -10.44
C PRO A 76 -3.48 2.46 -9.51
N SER A 77 -2.78 3.56 -9.63
CA SER A 77 -1.81 3.92 -8.61
C SER A 77 -2.49 4.30 -7.30
N ILE A 78 -1.82 3.97 -6.20
CA ILE A 78 -2.25 4.32 -4.85
C ILE A 78 -1.39 5.48 -4.37
N LYS A 79 -2.03 6.55 -3.90
CA LYS A 79 -1.34 7.76 -3.45
C LYS A 79 -1.69 8.07 -2.00
N PHE A 80 -0.67 8.33 -1.21
CA PHE A 80 -0.77 8.80 0.16
C PHE A 80 -0.25 10.23 0.24
N TYR A 81 -1.09 11.16 0.65
CA TYR A 81 -0.74 12.57 0.70
C TYR A 81 -0.50 13.03 2.14
N HIS A 82 0.64 13.65 2.39
CA HIS A 82 0.96 14.30 3.65
C HIS A 82 0.70 15.81 3.52
N LYS A 83 -0.38 16.28 4.13
CA LYS A 83 -0.89 17.65 3.95
C LYS A 83 0.10 18.72 4.40
N GLU A 84 0.64 18.58 5.61
CA GLU A 84 1.51 19.62 6.21
C GLU A 84 2.82 19.79 5.45
N MET A 85 3.31 18.75 4.83
CA MET A 85 4.57 18.78 4.09
C MET A 85 4.38 18.88 2.59
N ASN A 86 3.14 18.88 2.12
CA ASN A 86 2.80 18.91 0.70
C ASN A 86 3.53 17.84 -0.11
N VAL A 87 3.56 16.61 0.41
CA VAL A 87 4.26 15.47 -0.18
C VAL A 87 3.27 14.36 -0.51
N THR A 88 3.44 13.75 -1.68
CA THR A 88 2.68 12.57 -2.12
C THR A 88 3.60 11.37 -2.23
N PHE A 89 3.25 10.29 -1.57
CA PHE A 89 3.84 8.97 -1.74
C PHE A 89 2.95 8.16 -2.68
N GLU A 90 3.49 7.69 -3.78
CA GLU A 90 2.75 6.96 -4.81
C GLU A 90 3.32 5.57 -5.02
N PHE A 91 2.44 4.59 -5.21
CA PHE A 91 2.78 3.24 -5.63
C PHE A 91 1.99 2.89 -6.90
N ASN A 92 2.69 2.50 -7.94
CA ASN A 92 2.09 2.05 -9.19
C ASN A 92 1.96 0.52 -9.22
N TYR A 93 1.32 -0.01 -10.26
CA TYR A 93 1.05 -1.44 -10.39
C TYR A 93 2.31 -2.31 -10.40
N ASN A 94 3.45 -1.84 -10.93
CA ASN A 94 4.70 -2.61 -10.93
C ASN A 94 5.28 -2.82 -9.53
N GLU A 95 4.97 -1.92 -8.61
CA GLU A 95 5.38 -2.01 -7.21
C GLU A 95 4.35 -2.77 -6.38
N LEU A 96 3.06 -2.63 -6.73
CA LEU A 96 1.96 -3.24 -6.00
C LEU A 96 1.72 -4.71 -6.36
N PHE A 97 2.27 -5.20 -7.46
CA PHE A 97 2.17 -6.60 -7.84
C PHE A 97 3.57 -7.21 -8.04
N GLN A 98 3.85 -8.26 -7.30
CA GLN A 98 5.07 -9.03 -7.46
C GLN A 98 4.77 -10.36 -8.14
N LYS A 99 5.48 -10.65 -9.23
CA LYS A 99 5.38 -11.95 -9.91
C LYS A 99 6.26 -12.99 -9.20
N TYR A 100 5.69 -14.15 -8.90
CA TYR A 100 6.39 -15.32 -8.39
C TYR A 100 5.71 -16.59 -8.89
N ASN A 101 6.45 -17.52 -9.48
CA ASN A 101 5.96 -18.82 -10.01
C ASN A 101 4.66 -18.67 -10.83
N ASP A 102 4.68 -17.84 -11.87
CA ASP A 102 3.54 -17.58 -12.77
C ASP A 102 2.27 -17.02 -12.11
N LYS A 103 2.39 -16.52 -10.91
CA LYS A 103 1.33 -15.80 -10.21
C LYS A 103 1.77 -14.38 -9.88
N TYR A 104 0.78 -13.49 -9.80
CA TYR A 104 0.95 -12.15 -9.23
C TYR A 104 0.43 -12.12 -7.80
N TYR A 105 1.22 -11.56 -6.90
CA TYR A 105 0.86 -11.31 -5.50
C TYR A 105 0.70 -9.82 -5.28
N PHE A 106 -0.47 -9.45 -4.76
CA PHE A 106 -0.71 -8.06 -4.38
C PHE A 106 0.06 -7.72 -3.12
N MET A 107 0.90 -6.70 -3.17
CA MET A 107 1.84 -6.34 -2.11
C MET A 107 1.20 -5.60 -0.93
N ILE A 108 -0.12 -5.42 -0.94
CA ILE A 108 -0.87 -4.94 0.21
C ILE A 108 -1.68 -6.11 0.76
N THR A 109 -1.36 -6.49 1.99
CA THR A 109 -2.11 -7.48 2.77
C THR A 109 -3.03 -6.79 3.76
N PHE A 110 -3.90 -7.55 4.42
CA PHE A 110 -4.85 -7.02 5.38
C PHE A 110 -4.90 -7.92 6.60
N TYR A 111 -5.14 -7.35 7.78
CA TYR A 111 -5.41 -8.18 8.95
C TYR A 111 -6.77 -8.86 8.83
N MET A 112 -6.91 -10.09 9.35
CA MET A 112 -8.20 -10.77 9.49
C MET A 112 -9.10 -10.05 10.50
N LYS A 113 -8.50 -9.43 11.53
CA LYS A 113 -9.21 -8.56 12.46
C LYS A 113 -9.31 -7.15 11.88
N LEU A 114 -10.43 -6.49 12.14
CA LEU A 114 -10.64 -5.12 11.70
C LEU A 114 -9.53 -4.19 12.22
N SER A 115 -8.94 -3.43 11.32
CA SER A 115 -7.91 -2.45 11.65
C SER A 115 -8.14 -1.16 10.86
N ASP A 116 -8.07 -0.03 11.54
CA ASP A 116 -8.12 1.31 10.95
C ASP A 116 -6.71 1.83 10.57
N LYS A 117 -5.67 1.10 10.94
CA LYS A 117 -4.27 1.51 10.77
C LYS A 117 -3.69 0.92 9.49
N TRP A 118 -2.74 1.66 8.95
CA TRP A 118 -1.84 1.18 7.91
C TRP A 118 -0.49 0.83 8.53
N THR A 119 0.17 -0.16 7.94
CA THR A 119 1.58 -0.43 8.24
C THR A 119 2.36 -0.41 6.94
N PHE A 120 3.41 0.41 6.90
CA PHE A 120 4.31 0.51 5.78
C PHE A 120 5.56 -0.33 6.06
N GLY A 121 5.79 -1.31 5.19
CA GLY A 121 6.91 -2.21 5.28
C GLY A 121 8.05 -1.83 4.35
N PHE A 122 8.88 -2.82 4.03
CA PHE A 122 10.11 -2.64 3.26
C PHE A 122 9.87 -2.03 1.87
N LEU A 123 8.76 -2.37 1.20
CA LEU A 123 8.36 -1.77 -0.08
C LEU A 123 8.37 -0.23 -0.05
N PHE A 124 7.85 0.35 1.02
CA PHE A 124 7.86 1.80 1.21
C PHE A 124 9.27 2.32 1.49
N LEU A 125 9.99 1.65 2.37
CA LEU A 125 11.31 2.07 2.82
C LEU A 125 12.35 2.00 1.71
N GLU A 126 12.27 0.99 0.85
CA GLU A 126 13.12 0.84 -0.32
C GLU A 126 12.87 1.96 -1.34
N LYS A 127 11.59 2.20 -1.67
CA LYS A 127 11.23 3.23 -2.65
C LYS A 127 11.61 4.63 -2.19
N TYR A 128 11.38 4.97 -0.93
CA TYR A 128 11.55 6.31 -0.39
C TYR A 128 12.79 6.48 0.48
N LYS A 129 13.77 5.58 0.38
CA LYS A 129 15.09 5.65 1.03
C LYS A 129 15.03 6.33 2.40
N THR A 130 14.47 5.63 3.36
CA THR A 130 14.16 6.15 4.69
C THR A 130 15.43 6.32 5.53
N VAL A 131 15.56 7.44 6.21
CA VAL A 131 16.59 7.70 7.22
C VAL A 131 15.94 7.88 8.58
N ILE A 132 16.39 7.13 9.57
CA ILE A 132 15.89 7.22 10.94
C ILE A 132 16.99 7.83 11.82
N ASN A 133 16.66 8.95 12.45
CA ASN A 133 17.49 9.56 13.48
C ASN A 133 16.88 9.24 14.85
N PHE A 134 17.47 8.27 15.55
CA PHE A 134 16.97 7.81 16.85
C PHE A 134 17.13 8.85 17.95
N ASP A 135 18.19 9.66 17.91
CA ASP A 135 18.45 10.67 18.94
C ASP A 135 17.42 11.78 18.92
N ARG A 136 17.04 12.20 17.72
CA ARG A 136 16.02 13.24 17.51
C ARG A 136 14.61 12.71 17.34
N ARG A 137 14.43 11.39 17.28
CA ARG A 137 13.16 10.71 17.00
C ARG A 137 12.50 11.18 15.70
N ILE A 138 13.33 11.43 14.67
CA ILE A 138 12.90 11.94 13.36
C ILE A 138 13.06 10.83 12.33
N ILE A 139 12.06 10.71 11.46
CA ILE A 139 12.13 9.86 10.27
C ILE A 139 12.15 10.78 9.05
N GLY A 140 13.19 10.67 8.23
CA GLY A 140 13.31 11.41 6.97
C GLY A 140 13.16 10.50 5.77
N PHE A 141 12.66 11.03 4.67
CA PHE A 141 12.49 10.32 3.40
C PHE A 141 13.15 11.10 2.26
N TYR A 142 13.81 10.37 1.35
CA TYR A 142 14.26 10.93 0.08
C TYR A 142 13.17 10.65 -0.97
N ILE A 143 12.50 11.70 -1.41
CA ILE A 143 11.56 11.62 -2.54
C ILE A 143 12.39 11.87 -3.79
N SER A 144 12.34 10.96 -4.74
CA SER A 144 13.11 10.96 -5.98
C SER A 144 13.18 12.38 -6.58
N SER A 145 14.39 12.86 -6.81
CA SER A 145 14.81 14.17 -7.27
C SER A 145 15.09 15.22 -6.18
N LEU A 146 15.95 14.91 -5.19
CA LEU A 146 16.75 15.90 -4.47
C LEU A 146 16.12 16.70 -3.32
N LYS A 147 14.98 16.36 -2.78
CA LYS A 147 14.54 17.00 -1.54
C LYS A 147 14.50 15.99 -0.38
N LYS A 148 15.43 16.16 0.56
CA LYS A 148 15.33 15.54 1.89
C LYS A 148 14.17 16.21 2.63
N VAL A 149 13.25 15.40 3.14
CA VAL A 149 12.13 15.87 3.95
C VAL A 149 12.25 15.22 5.31
N ASP A 150 12.49 16.01 6.34
CA ASP A 150 12.61 15.55 7.72
C ASP A 150 11.25 15.67 8.43
N PHE A 151 10.86 14.62 9.10
CA PHE A 151 9.61 14.57 9.87
C PHE A 151 9.96 14.54 11.36
N GLY A 152 9.57 15.56 12.08
CA GLY A 152 9.67 15.64 13.53
C GLY A 152 8.52 14.92 14.23
#